data_70e0fabb7bb20f771eb147d435968c81
#
_entry.id   70e0fabb7bb20f771eb147d435968c81
#
_cell.length_a   1.000
_cell.length_b   1.000
_cell.length_c   1.000
_cell.angle_alpha   90.00
_cell.angle_beta   90.00
_cell.angle_gamma   90.00
#
_symmetry.space_group_name_H-M   'P 1'
#
loop_
_entity.id
_entity.type
_entity.pdbx_description
1 polymer ?
#
loop_
_entity_poly.entity_id
_entity_poly.type
_entity_poly.pdbx_seq_one_letter_code
_entity_poly.pdbx_strand_id
1 'polypeptide(L)'
;MVPVSASIEAQIADMPEEDKKLFLEDMGMDEPGLNRVIRAAYQLLGLHTYFTAGPKEVRAWTIPAGATAPQAAGAIHTDFERGFIRAEVASYDDFVACGGEQGAKESGKLRLEGKDYTVRDGDVIHFRFNV
;
A
#
# COMPACT_ATOMS: atom_id res chain seq x y z
N MET A 1 -19.51 -1.98 -11.38
CA MET A 1 -20.04 -3.31 -10.94
C MET A 1 -18.88 -4.28 -10.72
N VAL A 2 -18.88 -5.00 -9.58
CA VAL A 2 -17.85 -5.99 -9.26
C VAL A 2 -18.51 -7.36 -9.18
N PRO A 3 -18.36 -8.21 -10.20
CA PRO A 3 -18.94 -9.55 -10.15
C PRO A 3 -18.18 -10.45 -9.18
N VAL A 4 -18.91 -11.19 -8.36
CA VAL A 4 -18.35 -12.11 -7.35
C VAL A 4 -19.14 -13.40 -7.36
N SER A 5 -18.45 -14.54 -7.37
CA SER A 5 -19.08 -15.85 -7.22
C SER A 5 -18.93 -16.31 -5.77
N ALA A 6 -20.04 -16.38 -5.05
CA ALA A 6 -20.04 -16.83 -3.66
C ALA A 6 -19.53 -18.26 -3.51
N SER A 7 -19.85 -19.13 -4.48
CA SER A 7 -19.39 -20.52 -4.50
C SER A 7 -17.86 -20.61 -4.61
N ILE A 8 -17.27 -19.87 -5.55
CA ILE A 8 -15.82 -19.85 -5.76
C ILE A 8 -15.12 -19.25 -4.54
N GLU A 9 -15.63 -18.14 -4.02
CA GLU A 9 -15.05 -17.47 -2.84
C GLU A 9 -15.07 -18.39 -1.61
N ALA A 10 -16.14 -19.13 -1.41
CA ALA A 10 -16.24 -20.08 -0.31
C ALA A 10 -15.23 -21.23 -0.44
N GLN A 11 -14.98 -21.70 -1.67
CA GLN A 11 -14.00 -22.75 -1.91
C GLN A 11 -12.57 -22.31 -1.68
N ILE A 12 -12.22 -21.08 -2.02
CA ILE A 12 -10.84 -20.58 -1.88
C ILE A 12 -10.53 -20.01 -0.51
N ALA A 13 -11.55 -19.69 0.30
CA ALA A 13 -11.36 -19.02 1.59
C ALA A 13 -10.38 -19.73 2.52
N ASP A 14 -10.44 -21.06 2.58
CA ASP A 14 -9.64 -21.90 3.45
C ASP A 14 -8.44 -22.56 2.76
N MET A 15 -8.19 -22.24 1.49
CA MET A 15 -7.07 -22.82 0.76
C MET A 15 -5.75 -22.15 1.11
N PRO A 16 -4.62 -22.90 1.13
CA PRO A 16 -3.29 -22.30 1.14
C PRO A 16 -3.09 -21.37 -0.06
N GLU A 17 -2.24 -20.37 0.10
CA GLU A 17 -2.02 -19.35 -0.95
C GLU A 17 -1.61 -19.94 -2.31
N GLU A 18 -0.77 -20.97 -2.30
CA GLU A 18 -0.34 -21.64 -3.52
C GLU A 18 -1.51 -22.30 -4.24
N ASP A 19 -2.39 -22.96 -3.49
CA ASP A 19 -3.57 -23.63 -4.04
C ASP A 19 -4.60 -22.63 -4.56
N LYS A 20 -4.77 -21.50 -3.85
CA LYS A 20 -5.64 -20.41 -4.32
C LYS A 20 -5.21 -19.90 -5.68
N LYS A 21 -3.93 -19.67 -5.85
CA LYS A 21 -3.37 -19.16 -7.10
C LYS A 21 -3.66 -20.11 -8.26
N LEU A 22 -3.38 -21.38 -8.07
CA LEU A 22 -3.61 -22.42 -9.10
C LEU A 22 -5.10 -22.54 -9.43
N PHE A 23 -5.95 -22.53 -8.42
CA PHE A 23 -7.40 -22.63 -8.60
C PHE A 23 -7.94 -21.44 -9.39
N LEU A 24 -7.50 -20.24 -9.05
CA LEU A 24 -7.93 -19.03 -9.76
C LEU A 24 -7.45 -19.01 -11.21
N GLU A 25 -6.23 -19.46 -11.47
CA GLU A 25 -5.68 -19.57 -12.83
C GLU A 25 -6.51 -20.54 -13.67
N ASP A 26 -6.89 -21.70 -13.11
CA ASP A 26 -7.74 -22.68 -13.78
C ASP A 26 -9.12 -22.12 -14.11
N MET A 27 -9.63 -21.22 -13.30
CA MET A 27 -10.92 -20.56 -13.53
C MET A 27 -10.81 -19.31 -14.41
N GLY A 28 -9.61 -18.98 -14.89
CA GLY A 28 -9.37 -17.80 -15.70
C GLY A 28 -9.45 -16.50 -14.94
N MET A 29 -9.18 -16.53 -13.65
CA MET A 29 -9.25 -15.37 -12.74
C MET A 29 -7.85 -15.00 -12.24
N ASP A 30 -7.57 -13.71 -12.16
CA ASP A 30 -6.28 -13.21 -11.70
C ASP A 30 -6.19 -13.13 -10.18
N GLU A 31 -7.32 -12.91 -9.50
CA GLU A 31 -7.36 -12.67 -8.06
C GLU A 31 -8.72 -13.09 -7.47
N PRO A 32 -8.79 -13.28 -6.12
CA PRO A 32 -10.08 -13.52 -5.45
C PRO A 32 -11.04 -12.33 -5.64
N GLY A 33 -12.33 -12.63 -5.72
CA GLY A 33 -13.37 -11.60 -5.81
C GLY A 33 -13.37 -10.66 -4.60
N LEU A 34 -12.99 -11.17 -3.42
CA LEU A 34 -12.83 -10.35 -2.21
C LEU A 34 -11.87 -9.18 -2.44
N ASN A 35 -10.74 -9.42 -3.10
CA ASN A 35 -9.76 -8.38 -3.39
C ASN A 35 -10.33 -7.30 -4.30
N ARG A 36 -11.13 -7.70 -5.29
CA ARG A 36 -11.80 -6.76 -6.20
C ARG A 36 -12.84 -5.92 -5.47
N VAL A 37 -13.59 -6.52 -4.56
CA VAL A 37 -14.59 -5.80 -3.74
C VAL A 37 -13.90 -4.78 -2.84
N ILE A 38 -12.81 -5.15 -2.16
CA ILE A 38 -12.05 -4.26 -1.29
C ILE A 38 -11.52 -3.07 -2.09
N ARG A 39 -10.92 -3.34 -3.25
CA ARG A 39 -10.36 -2.29 -4.11
C ARG A 39 -11.44 -1.32 -4.58
N ALA A 40 -12.58 -1.84 -5.02
CA ALA A 40 -13.71 -1.02 -5.46
C ALA A 40 -14.28 -0.18 -4.30
N ALA A 41 -14.36 -0.74 -3.10
CA ALA A 41 -14.84 -0.03 -1.91
C ALA A 41 -13.90 1.13 -1.55
N TYR A 42 -12.59 0.92 -1.61
CA TYR A 42 -11.60 1.97 -1.34
C TYR A 42 -11.72 3.11 -2.36
N GLN A 43 -11.90 2.77 -3.64
CA GLN A 43 -12.09 3.79 -4.68
C GLN A 43 -13.36 4.61 -4.45
N LEU A 44 -14.48 3.95 -4.12
CA LEU A 44 -15.75 4.64 -3.84
C LEU A 44 -15.66 5.55 -2.61
N LEU A 45 -14.92 5.13 -1.59
CA LEU A 45 -14.73 5.91 -0.37
C LEU A 45 -13.65 6.99 -0.51
N GLY A 46 -12.95 7.02 -1.64
CA GLY A 46 -11.86 7.97 -1.85
C GLY A 46 -10.66 7.71 -0.94
N LEU A 47 -10.33 6.45 -0.71
CA LEU A 47 -9.23 6.04 0.16
C LEU A 47 -8.03 5.54 -0.63
N HIS A 48 -6.84 5.86 -0.13
CA HIS A 48 -5.57 5.32 -0.62
C HIS A 48 -4.86 4.57 0.50
N THR A 49 -3.94 3.70 0.12
CA THR A 49 -3.10 2.96 1.05
C THR A 49 -1.64 3.29 0.78
N TYR A 50 -0.88 3.55 1.84
CA TYR A 50 0.57 3.60 1.76
C TYR A 50 1.18 2.64 2.76
N PHE A 51 2.46 2.34 2.59
CA PHE A 51 3.16 1.35 3.42
C PHE A 51 4.33 1.99 4.14
N THR A 52 4.57 1.53 5.37
CA THR A 52 5.83 1.78 6.07
C THR A 52 6.55 0.45 6.22
N ALA A 53 7.84 0.43 5.92
CA ALA A 53 8.67 -0.76 6.02
C ALA A 53 9.88 -0.46 6.89
N GLY A 54 10.05 -1.22 7.95
CA GLY A 54 11.16 -1.09 8.88
C GLY A 54 11.75 -2.45 9.22
N PRO A 55 12.86 -2.48 9.99
CA PRO A 55 13.50 -3.75 10.37
C PRO A 55 12.60 -4.70 11.17
N LYS A 56 11.63 -4.14 11.90
CA LYS A 56 10.76 -4.92 12.79
C LYS A 56 9.39 -5.23 12.21
N GLU A 57 8.86 -4.35 11.37
CA GLU A 57 7.53 -4.55 10.80
C GLU A 57 7.36 -3.84 9.47
N VAL A 58 6.43 -4.37 8.68
CA VAL A 58 5.89 -3.73 7.49
C VAL A 58 4.40 -3.54 7.75
N ARG A 59 3.89 -2.33 7.52
CA ARG A 59 2.50 -2.00 7.84
C ARG A 59 1.85 -1.19 6.74
N ALA A 60 0.57 -1.45 6.51
CA ALA A 60 -0.27 -0.68 5.59
C ALA A 60 -1.09 0.35 6.37
N TRP A 61 -1.22 1.55 5.82
CA TRP A 61 -1.99 2.64 6.40
C TRP A 61 -3.01 3.14 5.39
N THR A 62 -4.20 3.43 5.86
CA THR A 62 -5.28 3.95 5.02
C THR A 62 -5.42 5.45 5.23
N ILE A 63 -5.46 6.21 4.14
CA ILE A 63 -5.58 7.67 4.16
C ILE A 63 -6.60 8.13 3.11
N PRO A 64 -7.19 9.32 3.27
CA PRO A 64 -8.02 9.90 2.19
C PRO A 64 -7.17 10.16 0.94
N ALA A 65 -7.76 9.94 -0.22
CA ALA A 65 -7.13 10.31 -1.49
C ALA A 65 -6.89 11.82 -1.50
N GLY A 66 -5.72 12.25 -1.96
CA GLY A 66 -5.33 13.65 -1.94
C GLY A 66 -4.64 14.12 -0.66
N ALA A 67 -4.45 13.22 0.33
CA ALA A 67 -3.71 13.56 1.55
C ALA A 67 -2.26 13.90 1.23
N THR A 68 -1.75 14.95 1.88
CA THR A 68 -0.34 15.32 1.78
C THR A 68 0.53 14.44 2.67
N ALA A 69 1.84 14.48 2.46
CA ALA A 69 2.78 13.70 3.27
C ALA A 69 2.66 13.98 4.78
N PRO A 70 2.55 15.24 5.26
CA PRO A 70 2.31 15.48 6.69
C PRO A 70 1.00 14.89 7.19
N GLN A 71 -0.07 15.01 6.41
CA GLN A 71 -1.38 14.43 6.76
C GLN A 71 -1.30 12.90 6.85
N ALA A 72 -0.58 12.27 5.94
CA ALA A 72 -0.36 10.83 5.96
C ALA A 72 0.45 10.40 7.19
N ALA A 73 1.48 11.16 7.55
CA ALA A 73 2.24 10.92 8.78
C ALA A 73 1.36 11.02 10.03
N GLY A 74 0.38 11.93 10.00
CA GLY A 74 -0.61 12.08 11.07
C GLY A 74 -1.48 10.86 11.30
N ALA A 75 -1.64 10.01 10.29
CA ALA A 75 -2.36 8.73 10.44
C ALA A 75 -1.62 7.77 11.37
N ILE A 76 -0.30 7.89 11.46
CA ILE A 76 0.53 7.10 12.39
C ILE A 76 0.45 7.69 13.80
N HIS A 77 0.75 8.98 13.90
CA HIS A 77 0.69 9.73 15.15
C HIS A 77 0.64 11.22 14.87
N THR A 78 -0.14 11.98 15.67
CA THR A 78 -0.29 13.42 15.49
C THR A 78 1.04 14.19 15.58
N ASP A 79 1.96 13.72 16.41
CA ASP A 79 3.28 14.34 16.54
C ASP A 79 4.10 14.24 15.26
N PHE A 80 3.89 13.21 14.47
CA PHE A 80 4.59 13.03 13.19
C PHE A 80 4.14 14.05 12.14
N GLU A 81 2.87 14.45 12.20
CA GLU A 81 2.37 15.52 11.36
C GLU A 81 2.99 16.87 11.74
N ARG A 82 3.01 17.19 13.04
CA ARG A 82 3.56 18.43 13.55
C ARG A 82 5.07 18.55 13.31
N GLY A 83 5.79 17.48 13.56
CA GLY A 83 7.24 17.44 13.46
C GLY A 83 7.77 17.04 12.09
N PHE A 84 6.90 16.94 11.08
CA PHE A 84 7.27 16.49 9.76
C PHE A 84 8.41 17.35 9.17
N ILE A 85 9.44 16.67 8.67
CA ILE A 85 10.58 17.31 8.00
C ILE A 85 10.53 17.00 6.51
N ARG A 86 10.54 15.71 6.16
CA ARG A 86 10.47 15.23 4.78
C ARG A 86 10.04 13.76 4.76
N ALA A 87 9.67 13.29 3.58
CA ALA A 87 9.36 11.89 3.33
C ALA A 87 10.33 11.31 2.30
N GLU A 88 10.78 10.10 2.54
CA GLU A 88 11.52 9.31 1.57
C GLU A 88 10.55 8.32 0.97
N VAL A 89 10.27 8.44 -0.33
CA VAL A 89 9.17 7.75 -1.01
C VAL A 89 9.67 6.91 -2.18
N ALA A 90 9.24 5.66 -2.23
CA ALA A 90 9.39 4.80 -3.41
C ALA A 90 8.03 4.20 -3.74
N SER A 91 7.74 3.97 -5.02
CA SER A 91 6.53 3.23 -5.36
C SER A 91 6.67 1.77 -4.90
N TYR A 92 5.54 1.12 -4.66
CA TYR A 92 5.56 -0.31 -4.28
C TYR A 92 6.34 -1.15 -5.28
N ASP A 93 6.10 -0.94 -6.57
CA ASP A 93 6.77 -1.70 -7.63
C ASP A 93 8.28 -1.49 -7.61
N ASP A 94 8.74 -0.26 -7.45
CA ASP A 94 10.16 0.06 -7.36
C ASP A 94 10.79 -0.52 -6.10
N PHE A 95 10.09 -0.44 -4.98
CA PHE A 95 10.56 -0.98 -3.70
C PHE A 95 10.80 -2.50 -3.78
N VAL A 96 9.84 -3.22 -4.36
CA VAL A 96 9.93 -4.69 -4.51
C VAL A 96 11.01 -5.04 -5.54
N ALA A 97 11.06 -4.36 -6.67
CA ALA A 97 12.05 -4.61 -7.73
C ALA A 97 13.49 -4.38 -7.26
N CYS A 98 13.69 -3.42 -6.37
CA CYS A 98 15.02 -3.08 -5.83
C CYS A 98 15.39 -3.86 -4.56
N GLY A 99 14.49 -4.70 -4.07
CA GLY A 99 14.74 -5.53 -2.89
C GLY A 99 14.65 -4.81 -1.54
N GLY A 100 14.05 -3.64 -1.49
CA GLY A 100 13.83 -2.89 -0.27
C GLY A 100 14.29 -1.44 -0.35
N GLU A 101 14.28 -0.74 0.79
CA GLU A 101 14.62 0.68 0.87
C GLU A 101 16.05 0.97 0.41
N GLN A 102 17.00 0.20 0.88
CA GLN A 102 18.42 0.39 0.54
C GLN A 102 18.65 0.20 -0.96
N GLY A 103 18.07 -0.84 -1.56
CA GLY A 103 18.17 -1.08 -2.99
C GLY A 103 17.51 0.02 -3.81
N ALA A 104 16.35 0.52 -3.36
CA ALA A 104 15.67 1.63 -4.01
C ALA A 104 16.52 2.89 -3.97
N LYS A 105 17.18 3.16 -2.85
CA LYS A 105 18.06 4.31 -2.68
C LYS A 105 19.27 4.22 -3.62
N GLU A 106 19.92 3.06 -3.67
CA GLU A 106 21.09 2.83 -4.53
C GLU A 106 20.75 2.92 -6.02
N SER A 107 19.53 2.52 -6.38
CA SER A 107 19.04 2.57 -7.77
C SER A 107 18.46 3.92 -8.16
N GLY A 108 18.44 4.89 -7.25
CA GLY A 108 17.89 6.22 -7.52
C GLY A 108 16.37 6.25 -7.61
N LYS A 109 15.69 5.23 -7.10
CA LYS A 109 14.23 5.14 -7.11
C LYS A 109 13.57 5.72 -5.86
N LEU A 110 14.36 5.98 -4.82
CA LEU A 110 13.88 6.62 -3.60
C LEU A 110 13.90 8.13 -3.79
N ARG A 111 12.73 8.75 -3.65
CA ARG A 111 12.56 10.19 -3.83
C ARG A 111 12.48 10.89 -2.48
N LEU A 112 13.01 12.10 -2.40
CA LEU A 112 12.83 12.97 -1.23
C LEU A 112 11.70 13.94 -1.52
N GLU A 113 10.66 13.91 -0.70
CA GLU A 113 9.46 14.71 -0.90
C GLU A 113 9.18 15.59 0.33
N GLY A 114 8.68 16.79 0.08
CA GLY A 114 8.38 17.77 1.13
C GLY A 114 6.90 17.78 1.53
N LYS A 115 6.52 18.88 2.20
CA LYS A 115 5.17 19.06 2.76
C LYS A 115 4.07 19.11 1.70
N ASP A 116 4.40 19.48 0.47
CA ASP A 116 3.42 19.64 -0.61
C ASP A 116 3.17 18.36 -1.39
N TYR A 117 3.91 17.30 -1.09
CA TYR A 117 3.76 16.03 -1.77
C TYR A 117 2.40 15.41 -1.46
N THR A 118 1.65 15.06 -2.50
CA THR A 118 0.42 14.28 -2.37
C THR A 118 0.75 12.80 -2.47
N VAL A 119 0.42 12.05 -1.43
CA VAL A 119 0.71 10.62 -1.35
C VAL A 119 -0.13 9.87 -2.40
N ARG A 120 0.52 8.95 -3.11
CA ARG A 120 -0.11 8.09 -4.10
C ARG A 120 -0.39 6.72 -3.52
N ASP A 121 -1.44 6.08 -4.02
CA ASP A 121 -1.78 4.73 -3.62
C ASP A 121 -0.60 3.77 -3.92
N GLY A 122 -0.22 2.98 -2.92
CA GLY A 122 0.88 2.04 -3.05
C GLY A 122 2.27 2.61 -2.74
N ASP A 123 2.38 3.88 -2.34
CA ASP A 123 3.67 4.44 -1.94
C ASP A 123 4.22 3.72 -0.70
N VAL A 124 5.53 3.47 -0.70
CA VAL A 124 6.28 3.02 0.49
C VAL A 124 7.04 4.22 1.01
N ILE A 125 6.75 4.63 2.23
CA ILE A 125 7.21 5.92 2.77
C ILE A 125 7.98 5.73 4.07
N HIS A 126 9.11 6.44 4.17
CA HIS A 126 9.84 6.59 5.41
C HIS A 126 9.80 8.07 5.80
N PHE A 127 9.03 8.38 6.83
CA PHE A 127 8.90 9.76 7.31
C PHE A 127 10.09 10.15 8.17
N ARG A 128 10.64 11.33 7.90
CA ARG A 128 11.61 11.98 8.77
C ARG A 128 10.89 13.09 9.53
N PHE A 129 10.97 13.05 10.84
CA PHE A 129 10.29 13.99 11.70
C PHE A 129 11.16 14.34 12.90
N ASN A 130 10.84 15.47 13.52
CA ASN A 130 11.50 15.92 14.75
C ASN A 130 10.40 16.28 15.76
N VAL A 131 10.36 15.54 16.83
CA VAL A 131 9.32 15.67 17.86
C VAL A 131 9.95 15.99 19.21
#